data_86dbbccb0ff05d2d38fad53e7cc3d39a
#
_entry.id   86dbbccb0ff05d2d38fad53e7cc3d39a
#
_cell.length_a   1.000
_cell.length_b   1.000
_cell.length_c   1.000
_cell.angle_alpha   90.00
_cell.angle_beta   90.00
_cell.angle_gamma   90.00
#
_symmetry.space_group_name_H-M   'P 1'
#
loop_
_entity.id
_entity.type
_entity.pdbx_description
1 polymer ?
#
loop_
_entity_poly.entity_id
_entity_poly.type
_entity_poly.pdbx_seq_one_letter_code
_entity_poly.pdbx_strand_id
1 'polypeptide(L)'
;MCVENTPPPSGRLTRRGVLAGAAALAGTSAVLAQAVSPAAASGGAPAAARGGAGRGGDLVVEGGTLLDPATGEVTEDAVVVISGGVVRAAGSRARLGNRVPSGVPVLRAHGRWVLPGLVDAHIHLNTAAEARDAVLKGATSARSGSTNFFQDIAVRELARQAPEQAPRLRAAGVFVTPDLGDTLLADPELAPLARLRDGVRSPEALRRVVEVNLARGADTVKTRVNERAGLPDQDPLTQVYDHEQLSAIVAAARRGGKGVLCHSYSEKGCHDAVTAGIRSLEHGAFVGERTLHEMRRRGTYFTPTLTAIAGLADSSDPVLAERGRTYLPVLKRAVLAAHELGVPLAAGTDSSGGAVDPVGGEVVLMHEAGLPALDALRTATTGAAKLLGVDATVGRLARGFAGDVLVVDGDPLADPRVLTRPAHVVRAGFQVQAQAA
;
A
#
# COMPACT_ATOMS: atom_id res chain seq x y z
N MET A 1 -1.53 11.69 1.74
CA MET A 1 -0.65 12.72 2.36
C MET A 1 0.27 12.03 3.34
N CYS A 2 1.58 12.03 3.12
CA CYS A 2 2.50 11.55 4.15
C CYS A 2 2.48 12.52 5.34
N VAL A 3 1.37 12.54 6.06
CA VAL A 3 1.24 13.26 7.34
C VAL A 3 1.57 12.24 8.40
N GLU A 4 2.77 12.30 8.96
CA GLU A 4 3.03 11.66 10.24
C GLU A 4 2.06 12.27 11.26
N ASN A 5 1.36 11.44 12.04
CA ASN A 5 0.59 11.87 13.18
C ASN A 5 1.52 12.62 14.14
N THR A 6 1.57 13.94 14.02
CA THR A 6 2.21 14.80 15.02
C THR A 6 1.24 14.83 16.19
N PRO A 7 1.63 14.37 17.40
CA PRO A 7 0.78 14.54 18.59
C PRO A 7 0.56 16.05 18.83
N PRO A 8 -0.58 16.45 19.41
CA PRO A 8 -0.82 17.85 19.76
C PRO A 8 0.33 18.40 20.61
N PRO A 9 0.64 19.70 20.54
CA PRO A 9 1.78 20.28 21.23
C PRO A 9 1.69 19.95 22.71
N SER A 10 2.67 19.21 23.23
CA SER A 10 2.78 18.83 24.63
C SER A 10 2.94 20.11 25.46
N GLY A 11 1.93 20.42 26.27
CA GLY A 11 2.06 21.40 27.33
C GLY A 11 3.28 21.02 28.18
N ARG A 12 4.20 21.96 28.40
CA ARG A 12 5.42 21.76 29.20
C ARG A 12 5.07 21.16 30.56
N LEU A 13 5.32 19.87 30.72
CA LEU A 13 5.34 19.23 32.05
C LEU A 13 6.61 19.72 32.81
N THR A 14 6.39 20.55 33.79
CA THR A 14 7.47 20.97 34.70
C THR A 14 7.91 19.79 35.58
N ARG A 15 9.22 19.70 35.88
CA ARG A 15 9.91 18.64 36.63
C ARG A 15 9.40 18.35 38.04
N ARG A 16 8.27 18.89 38.53
CA ARG A 16 7.73 18.73 39.87
C ARG A 16 6.54 17.76 39.99
N GLY A 17 6.07 17.10 38.91
CA GLY A 17 4.89 16.23 38.96
C GLY A 17 5.16 14.71 38.95
N VAL A 18 6.40 14.24 38.91
CA VAL A 18 6.74 12.82 38.67
C VAL A 18 7.20 12.05 39.93
N LEU A 19 7.07 12.59 41.12
CA LEU A 19 7.53 11.92 42.36
C LEU A 19 6.42 11.59 43.38
N ALA A 20 5.24 11.17 42.91
CA ALA A 20 4.21 10.61 43.78
C ALA A 20 3.45 9.50 43.07
N GLY A 21 3.92 8.27 43.12
CA GLY A 21 3.18 7.12 42.54
C GLY A 21 3.97 5.85 42.28
N ALA A 22 4.98 5.57 43.10
CA ALA A 22 5.68 4.28 43.05
C ALA A 22 5.72 3.65 44.46
N ALA A 23 4.65 3.00 44.86
CA ALA A 23 4.66 1.99 45.95
C ALA A 23 3.54 0.97 45.68
N ALA A 24 3.92 -0.29 45.77
CA ALA A 24 3.11 -1.52 45.75
C ALA A 24 2.82 -2.16 44.41
N LEU A 25 3.70 -3.16 44.09
CA LEU A 25 3.26 -4.54 43.80
C LEU A 25 4.52 -5.40 43.52
N ALA A 26 5.05 -5.99 44.63
CA ALA A 26 5.99 -7.10 44.53
C ALA A 26 5.18 -8.39 44.40
N GLY A 27 5.24 -9.02 43.23
CA GLY A 27 4.68 -10.33 42.95
C GLY A 27 5.74 -11.18 42.23
N THR A 28 6.25 -12.16 42.93
CA THR A 28 7.26 -13.15 42.52
C THR A 28 6.75 -13.99 41.35
N SER A 29 7.51 -14.02 40.25
CA SER A 29 7.39 -15.05 39.21
C SER A 29 8.76 -15.62 38.88
N ALA A 30 8.96 -16.88 39.26
CA ALA A 30 10.13 -17.67 38.91
C ALA A 30 10.12 -18.01 37.42
N VAL A 31 11.15 -17.60 36.67
CA VAL A 31 11.37 -18.00 35.28
C VAL A 31 12.34 -19.17 35.24
N LEU A 32 11.85 -20.30 34.81
CA LEU A 32 12.67 -21.48 34.46
C LEU A 32 13.42 -21.19 33.14
N ALA A 33 14.74 -21.05 33.25
CA ALA A 33 15.63 -21.02 32.08
C ALA A 33 15.84 -22.45 31.56
N GLN A 34 15.34 -22.77 30.38
CA GLN A 34 15.74 -23.97 29.64
C GLN A 34 16.85 -23.61 28.65
N ALA A 35 17.98 -24.26 28.82
CA ALA A 35 19.13 -24.18 27.94
C ALA A 35 18.84 -24.86 26.59
N VAL A 36 19.02 -24.14 25.47
CA VAL A 36 18.97 -24.67 24.11
C VAL A 36 20.40 -24.84 23.62
N SER A 37 20.82 -26.09 23.35
CA SER A 37 22.10 -26.42 22.73
C SER A 37 22.07 -26.13 21.22
N PRO A 38 23.19 -25.70 20.60
CA PRO A 38 23.24 -25.44 19.18
C PRO A 38 23.39 -26.77 18.40
N ALA A 39 22.45 -27.02 17.50
CA ALA A 39 22.55 -28.11 16.51
C ALA A 39 23.26 -27.63 15.24
N ALA A 40 24.15 -28.45 14.74
CA ALA A 40 25.03 -28.23 13.60
C ALA A 40 24.24 -27.96 12.29
N ALA A 41 24.72 -27.00 11.51
CA ALA A 41 24.24 -26.68 10.18
C ALA A 41 24.73 -27.76 9.18
N SER A 42 23.78 -28.49 8.58
CA SER A 42 24.00 -29.26 7.36
C SER A 42 23.37 -28.51 6.18
N GLY A 43 24.18 -28.15 5.17
CA GLY A 43 23.78 -27.45 3.98
C GLY A 43 22.79 -28.24 3.13
N GLY A 44 21.58 -27.68 2.99
CA GLY A 44 20.57 -28.11 2.02
C GLY A 44 20.17 -26.91 1.18
N ALA A 45 20.03 -27.09 -0.14
CA ALA A 45 19.60 -26.10 -1.10
C ALA A 45 18.29 -25.42 -0.69
N PRO A 46 18.03 -24.15 -1.10
CA PRO A 46 16.84 -23.44 -0.67
C PRO A 46 15.59 -24.11 -1.24
N ALA A 47 14.86 -24.79 -0.37
CA ALA A 47 13.50 -25.21 -0.66
C ALA A 47 12.65 -23.95 -0.88
N ALA A 48 11.98 -23.87 -2.02
CA ALA A 48 10.99 -22.84 -2.30
C ALA A 48 10.06 -22.72 -1.08
N ALA A 49 10.00 -21.52 -0.51
CA ALA A 49 9.17 -21.23 0.65
C ALA A 49 7.72 -21.61 0.33
N ARG A 50 7.27 -22.74 0.83
CA ARG A 50 5.85 -23.06 0.94
C ARG A 50 5.29 -22.06 1.94
N GLY A 51 4.70 -20.96 1.41
CA GLY A 51 3.97 -20.00 2.21
C GLY A 51 2.98 -20.77 3.09
N GLY A 52 3.06 -20.53 4.41
CA GLY A 52 2.10 -21.09 5.34
C GLY A 52 0.70 -20.79 4.81
N ALA A 53 -0.13 -21.84 4.66
CA ALA A 53 -1.50 -21.70 4.22
C ALA A 53 -2.24 -20.86 5.29
N GLY A 54 -2.34 -19.55 5.04
CA GLY A 54 -3.21 -18.68 5.81
C GLY A 54 -4.62 -19.23 5.75
N ARG A 55 -5.39 -19.10 6.83
CA ARG A 55 -6.80 -19.49 6.88
C ARG A 55 -7.50 -18.79 5.73
N GLY A 56 -8.05 -19.54 4.80
CA GLY A 56 -8.90 -19.05 3.71
C GLY A 56 -10.28 -19.68 3.80
N GLY A 57 -11.30 -18.93 3.40
CA GLY A 57 -12.68 -19.38 3.37
C GLY A 57 -13.04 -20.12 2.08
N ASP A 58 -14.16 -20.81 2.12
CA ASP A 58 -14.83 -21.40 0.96
C ASP A 58 -16.05 -20.55 0.63
N LEU A 59 -16.21 -20.16 -0.63
CA LEU A 59 -17.31 -19.32 -1.10
C LEU A 59 -17.56 -19.55 -2.58
N VAL A 60 -18.82 -19.50 -2.98
CA VAL A 60 -19.23 -19.39 -4.39
C VAL A 60 -19.83 -18.00 -4.60
N VAL A 61 -19.35 -17.25 -5.58
CA VAL A 61 -19.99 -16.01 -6.07
C VAL A 61 -20.68 -16.34 -7.38
N GLU A 62 -21.98 -16.03 -7.51
CA GLU A 62 -22.76 -16.45 -8.68
C GLU A 62 -23.73 -15.40 -9.21
N GLY A 63 -24.02 -15.49 -10.52
CA GLY A 63 -25.09 -14.75 -11.19
C GLY A 63 -24.78 -13.32 -11.54
N GLY A 64 -23.51 -12.88 -11.40
CA GLY A 64 -23.06 -11.56 -11.79
C GLY A 64 -22.40 -11.52 -13.17
N THR A 65 -22.00 -10.33 -13.60
CA THR A 65 -21.17 -10.08 -14.77
C THR A 65 -19.71 -9.96 -14.34
N LEU A 66 -18.87 -10.93 -14.69
CA LEU A 66 -17.45 -10.96 -14.35
C LEU A 66 -16.65 -10.17 -15.40
N LEU A 67 -15.85 -9.21 -14.95
CA LEU A 67 -14.84 -8.52 -15.74
C LEU A 67 -13.44 -9.00 -15.36
N ASP A 68 -12.67 -9.44 -16.36
CA ASP A 68 -11.23 -9.67 -16.20
C ASP A 68 -10.44 -8.42 -16.61
N PRO A 69 -9.81 -7.69 -15.67
CA PRO A 69 -9.08 -6.47 -16.02
C PRO A 69 -7.87 -6.70 -16.92
N ALA A 70 -7.29 -7.90 -16.92
CA ALA A 70 -6.12 -8.20 -17.73
C ALA A 70 -6.45 -8.20 -19.24
N THR A 71 -7.57 -8.78 -19.60
CA THR A 71 -8.01 -8.96 -21.00
C THR A 71 -9.10 -7.99 -21.41
N GLY A 72 -9.89 -7.46 -20.47
CA GLY A 72 -11.13 -6.74 -20.73
C GLY A 72 -12.31 -7.66 -21.05
N GLU A 73 -12.12 -8.99 -20.92
CA GLU A 73 -13.19 -9.97 -21.19
C GLU A 73 -14.31 -9.84 -20.15
N VAL A 74 -15.53 -9.84 -20.65
CA VAL A 74 -16.77 -9.81 -19.85
C VAL A 74 -17.47 -11.15 -19.96
N THR A 75 -17.83 -11.75 -18.83
CA THR A 75 -18.55 -13.02 -18.76
C THR A 75 -19.86 -12.83 -18.00
N GLU A 76 -21.00 -12.99 -18.68
CA GLU A 76 -22.32 -12.95 -18.07
C GLU A 76 -22.65 -14.27 -17.32
N ASP A 77 -23.60 -14.20 -16.38
CA ASP A 77 -23.99 -15.31 -15.51
C ASP A 77 -22.75 -16.04 -14.97
N ALA A 78 -21.82 -15.27 -14.46
CA ALA A 78 -20.54 -15.80 -14.01
C ALA A 78 -20.66 -16.50 -12.67
N VAL A 79 -19.79 -17.49 -12.50
CA VAL A 79 -19.57 -18.19 -11.23
C VAL A 79 -18.07 -18.15 -10.90
N VAL A 80 -17.74 -17.76 -9.67
CA VAL A 80 -16.38 -17.83 -9.12
C VAL A 80 -16.42 -18.79 -7.93
N VAL A 81 -15.66 -19.88 -8.02
CA VAL A 81 -15.53 -20.89 -6.95
C VAL A 81 -14.24 -20.64 -6.21
N ILE A 82 -14.34 -20.38 -4.92
CA ILE A 82 -13.21 -20.14 -4.01
C ILE A 82 -13.16 -21.29 -3.00
N SER A 83 -11.98 -21.85 -2.78
CA SER A 83 -11.75 -22.84 -1.72
C SER A 83 -10.39 -22.64 -1.09
N GLY A 84 -10.38 -22.58 0.26
CA GLY A 84 -9.18 -22.24 1.02
C GLY A 84 -8.61 -20.86 0.67
N GLY A 85 -9.47 -19.89 0.35
CA GLY A 85 -9.06 -18.53 -0.01
C GLY A 85 -8.46 -18.37 -1.40
N VAL A 86 -8.56 -19.40 -2.27
CA VAL A 86 -7.99 -19.43 -3.62
C VAL A 86 -9.08 -19.73 -4.64
N VAL A 87 -9.09 -19.02 -5.76
CA VAL A 87 -9.98 -19.27 -6.89
C VAL A 87 -9.66 -20.64 -7.50
N ARG A 88 -10.61 -21.56 -7.49
CA ARG A 88 -10.51 -22.89 -8.10
C ARG A 88 -11.05 -22.90 -9.54
N ALA A 89 -12.09 -22.10 -9.77
CA ALA A 89 -12.67 -21.92 -11.10
C ALA A 89 -13.36 -20.55 -11.19
N ALA A 90 -13.36 -19.96 -12.39
CA ALA A 90 -14.13 -18.77 -12.72
C ALA A 90 -14.57 -18.86 -14.19
N GLY A 91 -15.78 -18.38 -14.51
CA GLY A 91 -16.33 -18.40 -15.86
C GLY A 91 -17.87 -18.46 -15.85
N SER A 92 -18.50 -18.60 -17.02
CA SER A 92 -19.96 -18.69 -17.10
C SER A 92 -20.47 -19.95 -16.42
N ARG A 93 -21.68 -19.88 -15.86
CA ARG A 93 -22.37 -21.03 -15.24
C ARG A 93 -22.48 -22.20 -16.23
N ALA A 94 -22.82 -21.91 -17.49
CA ALA A 94 -22.96 -22.94 -18.53
C ALA A 94 -21.63 -23.70 -18.74
N ARG A 95 -20.48 -23.02 -18.71
CA ARG A 95 -19.16 -23.62 -18.88
C ARG A 95 -18.69 -24.41 -17.67
N LEU A 96 -19.04 -23.97 -16.46
CA LEU A 96 -18.61 -24.62 -15.24
C LEU A 96 -19.45 -25.84 -14.86
N GLY A 97 -20.77 -25.84 -15.16
CA GLY A 97 -21.66 -26.98 -14.93
C GLY A 97 -21.51 -27.56 -13.52
N ASN A 98 -21.24 -28.86 -13.44
CA ASN A 98 -21.12 -29.61 -12.18
C ASN A 98 -19.83 -29.28 -11.37
N ARG A 99 -18.99 -28.35 -11.81
CA ARG A 99 -17.82 -27.91 -11.03
C ARG A 99 -18.16 -26.95 -9.89
N VAL A 100 -19.42 -26.51 -9.82
CA VAL A 100 -19.90 -25.67 -8.70
C VAL A 100 -20.22 -26.58 -7.53
N PRO A 101 -19.50 -26.46 -6.40
CA PRO A 101 -19.74 -27.34 -5.25
C PRO A 101 -21.08 -27.01 -4.57
N SER A 102 -21.74 -28.04 -4.01
CA SER A 102 -22.91 -27.89 -3.13
C SER A 102 -22.47 -27.78 -1.67
N GLY A 103 -23.28 -27.12 -0.83
CA GLY A 103 -23.04 -27.02 0.61
C GLY A 103 -21.97 -25.97 1.01
N VAL A 104 -21.48 -25.18 0.07
CA VAL A 104 -20.59 -24.04 0.31
C VAL A 104 -21.42 -22.76 0.40
N PRO A 105 -21.07 -21.77 1.25
CA PRO A 105 -21.72 -20.46 1.26
C PRO A 105 -21.76 -19.83 -0.13
N VAL A 106 -22.88 -19.16 -0.45
CA VAL A 106 -23.12 -18.56 -1.75
C VAL A 106 -23.36 -17.06 -1.61
N LEU A 107 -22.57 -16.25 -2.31
CA LEU A 107 -22.81 -14.81 -2.52
C LEU A 107 -23.49 -14.62 -3.88
N ARG A 108 -24.74 -14.14 -3.88
CA ARG A 108 -25.49 -13.86 -5.09
C ARG A 108 -25.20 -12.45 -5.59
N ALA A 109 -24.68 -12.36 -6.82
CA ALA A 109 -24.29 -11.11 -7.47
C ALA A 109 -25.20 -10.77 -8.68
N HIS A 110 -26.46 -11.26 -8.70
CA HIS A 110 -27.38 -11.02 -9.81
C HIS A 110 -27.57 -9.53 -10.09
N GLY A 111 -27.43 -9.15 -11.37
CA GLY A 111 -27.54 -7.77 -11.81
C GLY A 111 -26.35 -6.86 -11.44
N ARG A 112 -25.28 -7.42 -10.86
CA ARG A 112 -24.08 -6.74 -10.42
C ARG A 112 -22.85 -7.17 -11.20
N TRP A 113 -21.80 -6.34 -11.10
CA TRP A 113 -20.50 -6.68 -11.66
C TRP A 113 -19.58 -7.29 -10.60
N VAL A 114 -18.79 -8.26 -11.04
CA VAL A 114 -17.84 -9.02 -10.23
C VAL A 114 -16.44 -8.76 -10.75
N LEU A 115 -15.53 -8.34 -9.85
CA LEU A 115 -14.17 -7.95 -10.15
C LEU A 115 -13.21 -8.60 -9.16
N PRO A 116 -11.89 -8.70 -9.47
CA PRO A 116 -10.91 -8.95 -8.42
C PRO A 116 -10.92 -7.80 -7.41
N GLY A 117 -10.61 -8.09 -6.17
CA GLY A 117 -10.37 -7.06 -5.16
C GLY A 117 -9.27 -6.10 -5.59
N LEU A 118 -9.43 -4.83 -5.22
CA LEU A 118 -8.51 -3.76 -5.63
C LEU A 118 -7.20 -3.80 -4.85
N VAL A 119 -6.18 -3.21 -5.44
CA VAL A 119 -4.82 -3.08 -4.88
C VAL A 119 -4.50 -1.61 -4.70
N ASP A 120 -4.23 -1.18 -3.47
CA ASP A 120 -3.74 0.16 -3.15
C ASP A 120 -2.21 0.14 -3.06
N ALA A 121 -1.54 0.79 -4.00
CA ALA A 121 -0.08 0.75 -4.07
C ALA A 121 0.62 1.78 -3.16
N HIS A 122 -0.13 2.62 -2.45
CA HIS A 122 0.40 3.61 -1.51
C HIS A 122 -0.64 4.01 -0.47
N ILE A 123 -0.54 3.46 0.74
CA ILE A 123 -1.45 3.74 1.85
C ILE A 123 -0.68 3.68 3.18
N HIS A 124 -1.12 4.42 4.19
CA HIS A 124 -0.57 4.38 5.55
C HIS A 124 -1.58 3.73 6.50
N LEU A 125 -1.35 2.48 6.89
CA LEU A 125 -2.20 1.73 7.82
C LEU A 125 -1.48 1.59 9.17
N ASN A 126 -1.86 2.42 10.13
CA ASN A 126 -1.24 2.47 11.44
C ASN A 126 -2.01 1.63 12.48
N THR A 127 -3.27 1.33 12.21
CA THR A 127 -4.18 0.63 13.14
C THR A 127 -4.94 -0.50 12.46
N ALA A 128 -5.46 -1.44 13.25
CA ALA A 128 -6.35 -2.48 12.76
C ALA A 128 -7.68 -1.92 12.24
N ALA A 129 -8.15 -0.79 12.79
CA ALA A 129 -9.36 -0.13 12.33
C ALA A 129 -9.20 0.44 10.92
N GLU A 130 -8.10 1.16 10.64
CA GLU A 130 -7.76 1.64 9.29
C GLU A 130 -7.59 0.48 8.31
N ALA A 131 -6.93 -0.61 8.73
CA ALA A 131 -6.75 -1.79 7.90
C ALA A 131 -8.08 -2.44 7.52
N ARG A 132 -9.01 -2.53 8.47
CA ARG A 132 -10.34 -3.05 8.22
C ARG A 132 -11.17 -2.12 7.33
N ASP A 133 -11.10 -0.80 7.55
CA ASP A 133 -11.77 0.20 6.71
C ASP A 133 -11.28 0.13 5.26
N ALA A 134 -9.98 -0.03 5.04
CA ALA A 134 -9.40 -0.24 3.70
C ALA A 134 -10.00 -1.46 3.00
N VAL A 135 -10.13 -2.60 3.70
CA VAL A 135 -10.75 -3.81 3.12
C VAL A 135 -12.22 -3.58 2.82
N LEU A 136 -12.99 -2.97 3.73
CA LEU A 136 -14.41 -2.65 3.53
C LEU A 136 -14.63 -1.76 2.30
N LYS A 137 -13.68 -0.90 1.99
CA LYS A 137 -13.68 0.00 0.82
C LYS A 137 -13.06 -0.61 -0.44
N GLY A 138 -12.79 -1.92 -0.43
CA GLY A 138 -12.39 -2.68 -1.61
C GLY A 138 -10.89 -2.91 -1.78
N ALA A 139 -10.02 -2.33 -0.97
CA ALA A 139 -8.58 -2.58 -1.00
C ALA A 139 -8.26 -3.93 -0.33
N THR A 140 -8.21 -5.01 -1.10
CA THR A 140 -7.91 -6.36 -0.58
C THR A 140 -6.41 -6.66 -0.52
N SER A 141 -5.60 -5.89 -1.23
CA SER A 141 -4.15 -5.89 -1.17
C SER A 141 -3.64 -4.47 -1.14
N ALA A 142 -2.49 -4.23 -0.48
CA ALA A 142 -1.92 -2.90 -0.37
C ALA A 142 -0.40 -2.90 -0.21
N ARG A 143 0.23 -1.74 -0.46
CA ARG A 143 1.60 -1.44 -0.12
C ARG A 143 1.64 -0.24 0.81
N SER A 144 2.35 -0.39 1.94
CA SER A 144 2.55 0.67 2.91
C SER A 144 3.41 1.81 2.34
N GLY A 145 2.99 3.04 2.60
CA GLY A 145 3.77 4.26 2.43
C GLY A 145 4.75 4.52 3.58
N SER A 146 4.84 3.65 4.57
CA SER A 146 5.58 3.65 5.83
C SER A 146 4.68 3.91 7.05
N THR A 147 5.21 3.59 8.23
CA THR A 147 4.62 3.92 9.53
C THR A 147 5.73 4.27 10.55
N ASN A 148 5.41 4.93 11.65
CA ASN A 148 6.42 5.40 12.59
C ASN A 148 7.03 4.31 13.46
N PHE A 149 6.27 3.26 13.82
CA PHE A 149 6.67 2.25 14.80
C PHE A 149 6.49 0.84 14.28
N PHE A 150 6.75 0.61 12.99
CA PHE A 150 6.54 -0.69 12.32
C PHE A 150 5.10 -1.23 12.43
N GLN A 151 4.10 -0.34 12.59
CA GLN A 151 2.69 -0.74 12.68
C GLN A 151 2.23 -1.50 11.43
N ASP A 152 2.72 -1.13 10.25
CA ASP A 152 2.43 -1.83 8.99
C ASP A 152 2.91 -3.29 8.99
N ILE A 153 4.00 -3.60 9.68
CA ILE A 153 4.45 -4.99 9.89
C ILE A 153 3.43 -5.75 10.75
N ALA A 154 2.92 -5.11 11.82
CA ALA A 154 1.87 -5.71 12.65
C ALA A 154 0.55 -5.90 11.87
N VAL A 155 0.14 -4.93 11.05
CA VAL A 155 -1.02 -5.04 10.15
C VAL A 155 -0.83 -6.18 9.15
N ARG A 156 0.36 -6.36 8.60
CA ARG A 156 0.65 -7.50 7.72
C ARG A 156 0.48 -8.84 8.44
N GLU A 157 0.92 -8.95 9.68
CA GLU A 157 0.72 -10.18 10.48
C GLU A 157 -0.76 -10.39 10.81
N LEU A 158 -1.51 -9.33 11.12
CA LEU A 158 -2.97 -9.40 11.27
C LEU A 158 -3.63 -9.97 9.99
N ALA A 159 -3.24 -9.47 8.81
CA ALA A 159 -3.77 -9.95 7.53
C ALA A 159 -3.47 -11.44 7.24
N ARG A 160 -2.41 -11.99 7.82
CA ARG A 160 -2.08 -13.42 7.72
C ARG A 160 -2.93 -14.28 8.65
N GLN A 161 -3.27 -13.78 9.82
CA GLN A 161 -4.01 -14.51 10.85
C GLN A 161 -5.52 -14.36 10.68
N ALA A 162 -6.00 -13.17 10.30
CA ALA A 162 -7.39 -12.80 10.10
C ALA A 162 -7.53 -12.02 8.79
N PRO A 163 -7.55 -12.70 7.62
CA PRO A 163 -7.55 -12.06 6.31
C PRO A 163 -8.68 -11.05 6.11
N GLU A 164 -9.84 -11.30 6.71
CA GLU A 164 -11.01 -10.43 6.63
C GLU A 164 -10.82 -9.09 7.38
N GLN A 165 -9.79 -8.98 8.24
CA GLN A 165 -9.54 -7.78 9.05
C GLN A 165 -8.55 -6.80 8.42
N ALA A 166 -7.77 -7.23 7.42
CA ALA A 166 -6.74 -6.39 6.83
C ALA A 166 -6.41 -6.79 5.37
N PRO A 167 -5.98 -5.85 4.52
CA PRO A 167 -5.51 -6.16 3.18
C PRO A 167 -4.21 -6.97 3.24
N ARG A 168 -3.93 -7.77 2.20
CA ARG A 168 -2.59 -8.36 2.00
C ARG A 168 -1.57 -7.23 1.85
N LEU A 169 -0.76 -6.98 2.87
CA LEU A 169 0.10 -5.81 2.94
C LEU A 169 1.56 -6.13 2.60
N ARG A 170 2.16 -5.29 1.77
CA ARG A 170 3.60 -5.12 1.63
C ARG A 170 4.05 -4.00 2.56
N ALA A 171 4.74 -4.34 3.64
CA ALA A 171 5.16 -3.40 4.66
C ALA A 171 6.45 -2.65 4.26
N ALA A 172 6.54 -1.37 4.58
CA ALA A 172 7.71 -0.53 4.33
C ALA A 172 8.54 -0.27 5.60
N GLY A 173 7.96 -0.48 6.77
CA GLY A 173 8.58 -0.14 8.05
C GLY A 173 8.64 1.37 8.27
N VAL A 174 9.73 1.85 8.89
CA VAL A 174 9.92 3.27 9.17
C VAL A 174 10.44 4.04 7.96
N PHE A 175 10.06 5.30 7.85
CA PHE A 175 10.39 6.18 6.75
C PHE A 175 11.90 6.54 6.77
N VAL A 176 12.61 6.37 5.66
CA VAL A 176 13.99 6.86 5.51
C VAL A 176 13.91 8.35 5.15
N THR A 177 14.06 9.20 6.15
CA THR A 177 13.88 10.66 6.06
C THR A 177 14.95 11.37 6.89
N PRO A 178 15.32 12.65 6.60
CA PRO A 178 16.31 13.38 7.39
C PRO A 178 15.92 13.52 8.86
N ASP A 179 14.65 13.74 9.11
CA ASP A 179 14.04 13.97 10.41
C ASP A 179 13.19 12.75 10.82
N LEU A 180 13.76 11.85 11.60
CA LEU A 180 13.03 10.68 12.07
C LEU A 180 12.07 10.96 13.23
N GLY A 181 12.26 12.06 13.97
CA GLY A 181 11.41 12.40 15.11
C GLY A 181 11.29 11.24 16.12
N ASP A 182 10.07 10.97 16.57
CA ASP A 182 9.79 9.88 17.52
C ASP A 182 10.00 8.48 16.94
N THR A 183 10.13 8.35 15.60
CA THR A 183 10.47 7.09 14.93
C THR A 183 11.78 6.48 15.47
N LEU A 184 12.70 7.31 15.99
CA LEU A 184 13.92 6.83 16.66
C LEU A 184 13.64 5.93 17.87
N LEU A 185 12.46 6.02 18.46
CA LEU A 185 12.01 5.17 19.57
C LEU A 185 11.50 3.80 19.11
N ALA A 186 11.27 3.61 17.82
CA ALA A 186 10.75 2.37 17.26
C ALA A 186 11.72 1.20 17.38
N ASP A 187 13.03 1.50 17.40
CA ASP A 187 14.08 0.48 17.47
C ASP A 187 15.32 1.02 18.18
N PRO A 188 15.92 0.28 19.15
CA PRO A 188 17.16 0.70 19.81
C PRO A 188 18.33 0.97 18.86
N GLU A 189 18.34 0.33 17.70
CA GLU A 189 19.38 0.51 16.69
C GLU A 189 19.26 1.84 15.92
N LEU A 190 18.10 2.50 16.00
CA LEU A 190 17.88 3.85 15.46
C LEU A 190 18.25 4.95 16.48
N ALA A 191 18.27 4.65 17.76
CA ALA A 191 18.51 5.64 18.83
C ALA A 191 19.83 6.45 18.67
N PRO A 192 20.96 5.89 18.18
CA PRO A 192 22.18 6.65 17.95
C PRO A 192 22.01 7.78 16.92
N LEU A 193 21.04 7.64 15.98
CA LEU A 193 20.78 8.62 14.94
C LEU A 193 20.19 9.94 15.49
N ALA A 194 19.59 9.91 16.69
CA ALA A 194 19.08 11.10 17.40
C ALA A 194 20.18 12.15 17.72
N ARG A 195 21.44 11.71 17.73
CA ARG A 195 22.59 12.59 18.04
C ARG A 195 23.18 13.29 16.81
N LEU A 196 22.70 12.93 15.61
CA LEU A 196 23.18 13.52 14.37
C LEU A 196 22.62 14.95 14.24
N ARG A 197 23.53 15.95 14.14
CA ARG A 197 23.16 17.38 14.05
C ARG A 197 22.32 17.68 12.82
N ASP A 198 22.70 17.07 11.68
CA ASP A 198 22.08 17.32 10.38
C ASP A 198 21.01 16.26 10.01
N GLY A 199 20.62 15.45 11.01
CA GLY A 199 19.68 14.35 10.79
C GLY A 199 20.30 13.19 10.01
N VAL A 200 19.45 12.33 9.46
CA VAL A 200 19.85 11.11 8.73
C VAL A 200 20.20 11.47 7.29
N ARG A 201 21.47 11.86 7.06
CA ARG A 201 21.95 12.32 5.75
C ARG A 201 23.23 11.63 5.27
N SER A 202 24.08 11.15 6.18
CA SER A 202 25.30 10.44 5.74
C SER A 202 24.95 9.06 5.14
N PRO A 203 25.74 8.55 4.17
CA PRO A 203 25.52 7.23 3.60
C PRO A 203 25.41 6.10 4.64
N GLU A 204 26.17 6.22 5.76
CA GLU A 204 26.13 5.26 6.88
C GLU A 204 24.80 5.32 7.61
N ALA A 205 24.31 6.53 7.92
CA ALA A 205 23.05 6.74 8.62
C ALA A 205 21.87 6.26 7.77
N LEU A 206 21.85 6.60 6.47
CA LEU A 206 20.84 6.15 5.52
C LEU A 206 20.82 4.63 5.41
N ARG A 207 21.99 4.02 5.23
CA ARG A 207 22.13 2.56 5.19
C ARG A 207 21.61 1.93 6.48
N ARG A 208 21.92 2.51 7.65
CA ARG A 208 21.47 1.98 8.94
C ARG A 208 19.95 1.91 9.03
N VAL A 209 19.22 2.97 8.66
CA VAL A 209 17.75 2.95 8.68
C VAL A 209 17.20 1.87 7.73
N VAL A 210 17.77 1.73 6.55
CA VAL A 210 17.36 0.68 5.59
C VAL A 210 17.62 -0.71 6.18
N GLU A 211 18.79 -0.96 6.77
CA GLU A 211 19.16 -2.24 7.36
C GLU A 211 18.24 -2.63 8.53
N VAL A 212 17.87 -1.66 9.39
CA VAL A 212 16.90 -1.89 10.46
C VAL A 212 15.53 -2.27 9.89
N ASN A 213 15.03 -1.55 8.87
CA ASN A 213 13.78 -1.90 8.19
C ASN A 213 13.82 -3.34 7.65
N LEU A 214 14.90 -3.71 6.98
CA LEU A 214 15.08 -5.06 6.43
C LEU A 214 15.14 -6.12 7.51
N ALA A 215 15.87 -5.85 8.60
CA ALA A 215 15.99 -6.77 9.75
C ALA A 215 14.63 -6.97 10.45
N ARG A 216 13.77 -5.95 10.49
CA ARG A 216 12.40 -6.04 11.00
C ARG A 216 11.42 -6.66 10.00
N GLY A 217 11.88 -6.98 8.79
CA GLY A 217 11.11 -7.72 7.78
C GLY A 217 10.29 -6.84 6.86
N ALA A 218 10.69 -5.60 6.60
CA ALA A 218 10.09 -4.76 5.58
C ALA A 218 10.17 -5.41 4.20
N ASP A 219 9.08 -5.29 3.41
CA ASP A 219 8.98 -5.82 2.05
C ASP A 219 9.46 -4.84 1.00
N THR A 220 9.51 -3.55 1.35
CA THR A 220 9.94 -2.43 0.52
C THR A 220 10.55 -1.35 1.41
N VAL A 221 11.16 -0.31 0.82
CA VAL A 221 11.75 0.81 1.57
C VAL A 221 11.10 2.10 1.10
N LYS A 222 10.61 2.93 2.03
CA LYS A 222 10.08 4.27 1.74
C LYS A 222 11.14 5.33 2.00
N THR A 223 11.29 6.26 1.04
CA THR A 223 12.09 7.47 1.20
C THR A 223 11.40 8.67 0.55
N ARG A 224 12.00 9.84 0.66
CA ARG A 224 11.58 11.07 -0.01
C ARG A 224 12.77 11.82 -0.60
N VAL A 225 12.52 12.52 -1.68
CA VAL A 225 13.49 13.45 -2.27
C VAL A 225 13.09 14.91 -2.04
N ASN A 226 11.81 15.17 -1.85
CA ASN A 226 11.26 16.49 -1.60
C ASN A 226 10.59 16.58 -0.22
N GLU A 227 10.30 17.81 0.22
CA GLU A 227 9.42 18.08 1.36
C GLU A 227 7.95 17.67 1.06
N ARG A 228 7.11 17.67 2.10
CA ARG A 228 5.74 17.12 2.06
C ARG A 228 4.73 18.20 1.67
N ALA A 229 3.84 17.91 0.73
CA ALA A 229 2.77 18.84 0.34
C ALA A 229 1.66 18.96 1.38
N GLY A 230 1.47 17.94 2.22
CA GLY A 230 0.47 17.93 3.28
C GLY A 230 0.83 18.72 4.54
N LEU A 231 1.98 19.41 4.58
CA LEU A 231 2.40 20.26 5.69
C LEU A 231 2.48 21.71 5.21
N PRO A 232 1.71 22.65 5.81
CA PRO A 232 1.62 24.02 5.30
C PRO A 232 2.91 24.82 5.44
N ASP A 233 3.76 24.47 6.40
CA ASP A 233 5.05 25.08 6.71
C ASP A 233 6.21 24.54 5.87
N GLN A 234 6.00 23.52 5.05
CA GLN A 234 7.00 22.95 4.15
C GLN A 234 6.77 23.40 2.70
N ASP A 235 7.84 23.63 1.94
CA ASP A 235 7.78 23.81 0.49
C ASP A 235 8.01 22.46 -0.22
N PRO A 236 6.97 21.86 -0.86
CA PRO A 236 7.08 20.56 -1.50
C PRO A 236 8.11 20.49 -2.64
N LEU A 237 8.58 21.60 -3.14
CA LEU A 237 9.58 21.63 -4.22
C LEU A 237 11.02 21.61 -3.71
N THR A 238 11.20 21.84 -2.41
CA THR A 238 12.53 21.80 -1.77
C THR A 238 13.04 20.35 -1.70
N GLN A 239 14.25 20.11 -2.21
CA GLN A 239 14.93 18.82 -2.09
C GLN A 239 15.51 18.63 -0.69
N VAL A 240 15.29 17.43 -0.13
CA VAL A 240 15.84 17.00 1.16
C VAL A 240 17.00 16.01 1.02
N TYR A 241 17.01 15.23 -0.06
CA TYR A 241 18.08 14.32 -0.43
C TYR A 241 18.56 14.61 -1.86
N ASP A 242 19.84 14.50 -2.10
CA ASP A 242 20.44 14.55 -3.42
C ASP A 242 20.50 13.17 -4.08
N HIS A 243 20.99 13.11 -5.31
CA HIS A 243 21.10 11.87 -6.08
C HIS A 243 22.05 10.84 -5.42
N GLU A 244 23.14 11.28 -4.76
CA GLU A 244 24.09 10.38 -4.09
C GLU A 244 23.44 9.72 -2.87
N GLN A 245 22.73 10.49 -2.05
CA GLN A 245 21.97 10.00 -0.89
C GLN A 245 20.88 9.00 -1.31
N LEU A 246 20.12 9.32 -2.36
CA LEU A 246 19.11 8.39 -2.91
C LEU A 246 19.76 7.12 -3.44
N SER A 247 20.90 7.23 -4.11
CA SER A 247 21.66 6.07 -4.61
C SER A 247 22.14 5.16 -3.47
N ALA A 248 22.56 5.76 -2.33
CA ALA A 248 22.95 5.00 -1.14
C ALA A 248 21.77 4.21 -0.55
N ILE A 249 20.56 4.82 -0.46
CA ILE A 249 19.33 4.18 -0.02
C ILE A 249 18.97 3.03 -0.95
N VAL A 250 18.93 3.28 -2.27
CA VAL A 250 18.60 2.27 -3.29
C VAL A 250 19.59 1.11 -3.26
N ALA A 251 20.89 1.38 -3.15
CA ALA A 251 21.91 0.34 -3.05
C ALA A 251 21.73 -0.52 -1.80
N ALA A 252 21.41 0.09 -0.65
CA ALA A 252 21.14 -0.63 0.58
C ALA A 252 19.90 -1.53 0.47
N ALA A 253 18.80 -1.01 -0.08
CA ALA A 253 17.58 -1.77 -0.30
C ALA A 253 17.80 -2.96 -1.27
N ARG A 254 18.54 -2.74 -2.36
CA ARG A 254 18.87 -3.77 -3.35
C ARG A 254 19.67 -4.93 -2.76
N ARG A 255 20.60 -4.67 -1.82
CA ARG A 255 21.33 -5.75 -1.11
C ARG A 255 20.38 -6.68 -0.37
N GLY A 256 19.26 -6.16 0.13
CA GLY A 256 18.19 -6.96 0.73
C GLY A 256 17.14 -7.48 -0.27
N GLY A 257 17.36 -7.31 -1.59
CA GLY A 257 16.41 -7.73 -2.63
C GLY A 257 15.12 -6.90 -2.65
N LYS A 258 15.13 -5.64 -2.13
CA LYS A 258 13.94 -4.80 -2.01
C LYS A 258 14.01 -3.59 -2.94
N GLY A 259 12.81 -3.17 -3.39
CA GLY A 259 12.61 -1.91 -4.12
C GLY A 259 12.40 -0.74 -3.18
N VAL A 260 12.59 0.47 -3.73
CA VAL A 260 12.38 1.74 -3.03
C VAL A 260 11.20 2.48 -3.65
N LEU A 261 10.26 2.96 -2.83
CA LEU A 261 9.26 3.94 -3.21
C LEU A 261 9.71 5.31 -2.70
N CYS A 262 9.59 6.35 -3.55
CA CYS A 262 10.13 7.67 -3.26
C CYS A 262 9.07 8.77 -3.44
N HIS A 263 8.73 9.45 -2.35
CA HIS A 263 7.94 10.67 -2.37
C HIS A 263 8.69 11.77 -3.11
N SER A 264 8.09 12.38 -4.12
CA SER A 264 8.72 13.33 -5.02
C SER A 264 7.70 14.33 -5.55
N TYR A 265 8.12 15.58 -5.76
CA TYR A 265 7.27 16.63 -6.35
C TYR A 265 7.97 17.41 -7.44
N SER A 266 9.18 17.97 -7.18
CA SER A 266 9.89 18.79 -8.14
C SER A 266 10.45 17.98 -9.31
N GLU A 267 10.57 18.58 -10.50
CA GLU A 267 11.15 17.91 -11.67
C GLU A 267 12.54 17.38 -11.40
N LYS A 268 13.41 18.22 -10.79
CA LYS A 268 14.78 17.80 -10.45
C LYS A 268 14.77 16.63 -9.47
N GLY A 269 13.92 16.69 -8.42
CA GLY A 269 13.81 15.62 -7.43
C GLY A 269 13.30 14.32 -8.05
N CYS A 270 12.27 14.39 -8.90
CA CYS A 270 11.76 13.24 -9.65
C CYS A 270 12.86 12.61 -10.52
N HIS A 271 13.64 13.44 -11.24
CA HIS A 271 14.72 12.96 -12.09
C HIS A 271 15.85 12.29 -11.29
N ASP A 272 16.29 12.91 -10.19
CA ASP A 272 17.31 12.36 -9.29
C ASP A 272 16.85 11.01 -8.70
N ALA A 273 15.61 10.93 -8.25
CA ALA A 273 15.06 9.69 -7.69
C ALA A 273 15.01 8.56 -8.73
N VAL A 274 14.49 8.85 -9.93
CA VAL A 274 14.38 7.86 -11.01
C VAL A 274 15.78 7.39 -11.46
N THR A 275 16.72 8.30 -11.61
CA THR A 275 18.08 7.96 -12.05
C THR A 275 18.89 7.24 -10.97
N ALA A 276 18.64 7.49 -9.68
CA ALA A 276 19.17 6.70 -8.56
C ALA A 276 18.65 5.26 -8.57
N GLY A 277 17.53 4.98 -9.25
CA GLY A 277 17.03 3.63 -9.49
C GLY A 277 15.95 3.17 -8.53
N ILE A 278 15.07 4.06 -8.09
CA ILE A 278 13.86 3.71 -7.34
C ILE A 278 12.95 2.77 -8.13
N ARG A 279 12.11 2.02 -7.41
CA ARG A 279 11.11 1.13 -8.02
C ARG A 279 9.85 1.87 -8.44
N SER A 280 9.41 2.86 -7.64
CA SER A 280 8.26 3.71 -7.98
C SER A 280 8.43 5.14 -7.49
N LEU A 281 7.97 6.06 -8.33
CA LEU A 281 7.85 7.49 -8.07
C LEU A 281 6.45 7.74 -7.51
N GLU A 282 6.38 8.35 -6.34
CA GLU A 282 5.12 8.67 -5.66
C GLU A 282 4.82 10.15 -5.82
N HIS A 283 3.56 10.53 -6.01
CA HIS A 283 3.05 11.90 -6.24
C HIS A 283 3.48 12.49 -7.58
N GLY A 284 4.71 12.98 -7.72
CA GLY A 284 5.33 13.39 -8.98
C GLY A 284 4.63 14.53 -9.72
N ALA A 285 4.02 15.50 -9.01
CA ALA A 285 3.17 16.53 -9.63
C ALA A 285 3.89 17.32 -10.74
N PHE A 286 5.18 17.56 -10.62
CA PHE A 286 5.97 18.31 -11.60
C PHE A 286 7.01 17.43 -12.33
N VAL A 287 6.71 16.14 -12.51
CA VAL A 287 7.55 15.26 -13.29
C VAL A 287 7.58 15.70 -14.76
N GLY A 288 8.77 15.94 -15.30
CA GLY A 288 8.95 16.37 -16.69
C GLY A 288 9.03 15.21 -17.68
N GLU A 289 8.83 15.50 -18.96
CA GLU A 289 8.82 14.54 -20.06
C GLU A 289 10.11 13.70 -20.12
N ARG A 290 11.27 14.34 -19.96
CA ARG A 290 12.57 13.64 -19.89
C ARG A 290 12.58 12.57 -18.81
N THR A 291 12.03 12.87 -17.65
CA THR A 291 11.96 11.92 -16.53
C THR A 291 10.95 10.81 -16.80
N LEU A 292 9.81 11.09 -17.44
CA LEU A 292 8.85 10.07 -17.88
C LEU A 292 9.47 9.09 -18.89
N HIS A 293 10.25 9.56 -19.86
CA HIS A 293 11.00 8.69 -20.78
C HIS A 293 11.99 7.79 -20.03
N GLU A 294 12.67 8.32 -19.02
CA GLU A 294 13.60 7.56 -18.21
C GLU A 294 12.87 6.51 -17.34
N MET A 295 11.70 6.86 -16.78
CA MET A 295 10.84 5.93 -16.06
C MET A 295 10.40 4.76 -16.94
N ARG A 296 9.93 5.03 -18.17
CA ARG A 296 9.59 4.00 -19.13
C ARG A 296 10.78 3.07 -19.41
N ARG A 297 11.94 3.65 -19.70
CA ARG A 297 13.17 2.90 -20.02
C ARG A 297 13.60 1.98 -18.89
N ARG A 298 13.45 2.41 -17.63
CA ARG A 298 13.83 1.65 -16.43
C ARG A 298 12.73 0.75 -15.90
N GLY A 299 11.50 0.88 -16.38
CA GLY A 299 10.33 0.22 -15.81
C GLY A 299 10.00 0.73 -14.40
N THR A 300 10.33 1.99 -14.11
CA THR A 300 9.94 2.66 -12.87
C THR A 300 8.46 2.99 -12.92
N TYR A 301 7.71 2.57 -11.90
CA TYR A 301 6.28 2.85 -11.81
C TYR A 301 6.01 4.29 -11.39
N PHE A 302 4.86 4.80 -11.82
CA PHE A 302 4.31 6.06 -11.32
C PHE A 302 3.06 5.78 -10.48
N THR A 303 3.06 6.20 -9.22
CA THR A 303 1.94 6.12 -8.27
C THR A 303 1.55 7.55 -7.89
N PRO A 304 0.63 8.20 -8.62
CA PRO A 304 0.43 9.66 -8.52
C PRO A 304 -0.32 10.11 -7.27
N THR A 305 -1.13 9.23 -6.65
CA THR A 305 -1.92 9.58 -5.45
C THR A 305 -2.78 10.84 -5.64
N LEU A 306 -3.51 10.87 -6.76
CA LEU A 306 -4.41 11.98 -7.10
C LEU A 306 -5.42 12.27 -5.98
N THR A 307 -5.89 11.22 -5.30
CA THR A 307 -6.82 11.30 -4.16
C THR A 307 -6.27 12.18 -3.05
N ALA A 308 -4.98 12.01 -2.69
CA ALA A 308 -4.34 12.83 -1.67
C ALA A 308 -4.28 14.32 -2.05
N ILE A 309 -3.90 14.61 -3.30
CA ILE A 309 -3.82 16.01 -3.78
C ILE A 309 -5.22 16.63 -3.92
N ALA A 310 -6.21 15.85 -4.38
CA ALA A 310 -7.61 16.30 -4.43
C ALA A 310 -8.13 16.65 -3.03
N GLY A 311 -7.84 15.81 -2.02
CA GLY A 311 -8.23 16.07 -0.63
C GLY A 311 -7.60 17.33 -0.03
N LEU A 312 -6.42 17.77 -0.51
CA LEU A 312 -5.85 19.05 -0.09
C LEU A 312 -6.73 20.24 -0.49
N ALA A 313 -7.40 20.18 -1.65
CA ALA A 313 -8.23 21.27 -2.12
C ALA A 313 -9.41 21.61 -1.17
N ASP A 314 -9.84 20.62 -0.39
CA ASP A 314 -10.92 20.75 0.60
C ASP A 314 -10.40 21.05 2.02
N SER A 315 -9.08 21.27 2.17
CA SER A 315 -8.48 21.59 3.47
C SER A 315 -8.98 22.95 4.01
N SER A 316 -9.17 23.01 5.33
CA SER A 316 -9.43 24.28 6.02
C SER A 316 -8.20 25.18 6.11
N ASP A 317 -6.99 24.64 5.91
CA ASP A 317 -5.76 25.41 5.82
C ASP A 317 -5.63 26.03 4.41
N PRO A 318 -5.51 27.37 4.29
CA PRO A 318 -5.49 28.03 2.99
C PRO A 318 -4.28 27.68 2.12
N VAL A 319 -3.13 27.37 2.73
CA VAL A 319 -1.92 26.97 1.99
C VAL A 319 -2.13 25.59 1.37
N LEU A 320 -2.69 24.65 2.14
CA LEU A 320 -2.97 23.30 1.65
C LEU A 320 -4.07 23.32 0.59
N ALA A 321 -5.15 24.08 0.81
CA ALA A 321 -6.23 24.22 -0.16
C ALA A 321 -5.73 24.80 -1.50
N GLU A 322 -4.85 25.79 -1.45
CA GLU A 322 -4.27 26.36 -2.67
C GLU A 322 -3.35 25.36 -3.38
N ARG A 323 -2.54 24.58 -2.64
CA ARG A 323 -1.75 23.49 -3.22
C ARG A 323 -2.62 22.45 -3.92
N GLY A 324 -3.71 22.01 -3.28
CA GLY A 324 -4.64 21.07 -3.88
C GLY A 324 -5.18 21.57 -5.22
N ARG A 325 -5.69 22.82 -5.23
CA ARG A 325 -6.24 23.45 -6.45
C ARG A 325 -5.20 23.61 -7.57
N THR A 326 -3.97 23.96 -7.24
CA THR A 326 -2.92 24.23 -8.23
C THR A 326 -2.21 22.96 -8.70
N TYR A 327 -1.97 21.98 -7.81
CA TYR A 327 -1.20 20.78 -8.15
C TYR A 327 -2.05 19.72 -8.85
N LEU A 328 -3.33 19.57 -8.48
CA LEU A 328 -4.18 18.52 -9.06
C LEU A 328 -4.28 18.58 -10.59
N PRO A 329 -4.53 19.74 -11.23
CA PRO A 329 -4.55 19.82 -12.70
C PRO A 329 -3.19 19.50 -13.34
N VAL A 330 -2.08 19.86 -12.69
CA VAL A 330 -0.72 19.55 -13.17
C VAL A 330 -0.48 18.06 -13.09
N LEU A 331 -0.81 17.44 -11.97
CA LEU A 331 -0.66 16.00 -11.75
C LEU A 331 -1.53 15.17 -12.71
N LYS A 332 -2.79 15.58 -12.96
CA LYS A 332 -3.65 14.93 -13.97
C LYS A 332 -3.00 14.93 -15.36
N ARG A 333 -2.39 16.05 -15.78
CA ARG A 333 -1.63 16.10 -17.04
C ARG A 333 -0.40 15.19 -17.04
N ALA A 334 0.33 15.12 -15.94
CA ALA A 334 1.48 14.23 -15.81
C ALA A 334 1.08 12.74 -15.89
N VAL A 335 -0.06 12.38 -15.30
CA VAL A 335 -0.63 11.02 -15.38
C VAL A 335 -1.00 10.65 -16.82
N LEU A 336 -1.67 11.54 -17.56
CA LEU A 336 -2.01 11.32 -18.95
C LEU A 336 -0.76 11.16 -19.82
N ALA A 337 0.22 12.07 -19.67
CA ALA A 337 1.48 11.99 -20.40
C ALA A 337 2.26 10.70 -20.09
N ALA A 338 2.28 10.27 -18.82
CA ALA A 338 2.89 9.00 -18.41
C ALA A 338 2.19 7.81 -19.09
N HIS A 339 0.85 7.81 -19.14
CA HIS A 339 0.08 6.77 -19.83
C HIS A 339 0.39 6.72 -21.33
N GLU A 340 0.35 7.86 -22.01
CA GLU A 340 0.64 7.96 -23.45
C GLU A 340 2.08 7.52 -23.78
N LEU A 341 3.05 7.81 -22.93
CA LEU A 341 4.43 7.36 -23.08
C LEU A 341 4.63 5.88 -22.70
N GLY A 342 3.63 5.20 -22.14
CA GLY A 342 3.71 3.81 -21.68
C GLY A 342 4.55 3.62 -20.40
N VAL A 343 4.60 4.61 -19.54
CA VAL A 343 5.12 4.46 -18.17
C VAL A 343 4.15 3.59 -17.36
N PRO A 344 4.62 2.55 -16.65
CA PRO A 344 3.72 1.72 -15.86
C PRO A 344 3.12 2.52 -14.69
N LEU A 345 1.78 2.49 -14.58
CA LEU A 345 1.02 3.20 -13.55
C LEU A 345 0.49 2.24 -12.49
N ALA A 346 0.37 2.73 -11.26
CA ALA A 346 -0.31 2.03 -10.16
C ALA A 346 -1.12 3.02 -9.32
N ALA A 347 -2.38 2.67 -9.00
CA ALA A 347 -3.22 3.45 -8.11
C ALA A 347 -2.76 3.36 -6.66
N GLY A 348 -2.76 4.48 -5.95
CA GLY A 348 -2.49 4.58 -4.54
C GLY A 348 -3.18 5.79 -3.95
N THR A 349 -3.76 5.67 -2.75
CA THR A 349 -4.56 6.74 -2.14
C THR A 349 -3.72 7.73 -1.34
N ASP A 350 -2.61 7.29 -0.77
CA ASP A 350 -1.85 7.99 0.28
C ASP A 350 -2.70 8.34 1.50
N SER A 351 -3.79 7.56 1.73
CA SER A 351 -4.64 7.74 2.90
C SER A 351 -3.86 7.50 4.19
N SER A 352 -4.06 8.36 5.19
CA SER A 352 -3.42 8.29 6.51
C SER A 352 -4.30 8.93 7.58
N GLY A 353 -4.26 8.38 8.80
CA GLY A 353 -4.81 9.02 10.01
C GLY A 353 -6.33 9.22 10.00
N GLY A 354 -7.10 8.15 10.14
CA GLY A 354 -8.56 8.22 10.26
C GLY A 354 -9.32 7.38 9.25
N ALA A 355 -10.36 7.93 8.62
CA ALA A 355 -11.11 7.24 7.58
C ALA A 355 -10.24 7.08 6.32
N VAL A 356 -10.17 5.85 5.81
CA VAL A 356 -9.41 5.52 4.60
C VAL A 356 -10.20 5.93 3.36
N ASP A 357 -9.55 6.56 2.38
CA ASP A 357 -10.17 6.80 1.09
C ASP A 357 -10.26 5.51 0.28
N PRO A 358 -11.38 5.27 -0.44
CA PRO A 358 -11.48 4.10 -1.30
C PRO A 358 -10.50 4.22 -2.49
N VAL A 359 -9.71 3.19 -2.74
CA VAL A 359 -8.80 3.17 -3.90
C VAL A 359 -9.55 3.24 -5.24
N GLY A 360 -10.83 2.89 -5.25
CA GLY A 360 -11.73 3.17 -6.38
C GLY A 360 -11.81 4.66 -6.74
N GLY A 361 -11.64 5.58 -5.77
CA GLY A 361 -11.56 7.02 -6.00
C GLY A 361 -10.34 7.42 -6.83
N GLU A 362 -9.20 6.78 -6.60
CA GLU A 362 -8.00 6.99 -7.41
C GLU A 362 -8.24 6.55 -8.87
N VAL A 363 -8.93 5.41 -9.08
CA VAL A 363 -9.30 4.94 -10.42
C VAL A 363 -10.21 5.97 -11.13
N VAL A 364 -11.18 6.56 -10.42
CA VAL A 364 -12.03 7.63 -10.94
C VAL A 364 -11.19 8.83 -11.38
N LEU A 365 -10.29 9.30 -10.52
CA LEU A 365 -9.44 10.46 -10.81
C LEU A 365 -8.47 10.21 -11.97
N MET A 366 -7.96 8.98 -12.12
CA MET A 366 -7.15 8.60 -13.28
C MET A 366 -7.97 8.58 -14.57
N HIS A 367 -9.21 8.08 -14.52
CA HIS A 367 -10.11 8.15 -15.67
C HIS A 367 -10.43 9.62 -16.04
N GLU A 368 -10.72 10.47 -15.06
CA GLU A 368 -10.91 11.90 -15.27
C GLU A 368 -9.65 12.62 -15.78
N ALA A 369 -8.45 12.09 -15.52
CA ALA A 369 -7.21 12.59 -16.11
C ALA A 369 -7.05 12.22 -17.58
N GLY A 370 -7.93 11.37 -18.14
CA GLY A 370 -7.96 10.99 -19.56
C GLY A 370 -7.63 9.53 -19.84
N LEU A 371 -7.38 8.69 -18.84
CA LEU A 371 -7.15 7.26 -19.08
C LEU A 371 -8.46 6.56 -19.49
N PRO A 372 -8.43 5.64 -20.47
CA PRO A 372 -9.56 4.74 -20.71
C PRO A 372 -9.96 4.01 -19.40
N ALA A 373 -11.26 3.81 -19.17
CA ALA A 373 -11.75 3.24 -17.90
C ALA A 373 -11.11 1.88 -17.56
N LEU A 374 -10.90 1.02 -18.55
CA LEU A 374 -10.20 -0.26 -18.35
C LEU A 374 -8.74 -0.07 -17.95
N ASP A 375 -8.03 0.90 -18.52
CA ASP A 375 -6.63 1.16 -18.18
C ASP A 375 -6.52 1.79 -16.78
N ALA A 376 -7.45 2.69 -16.43
CA ALA A 376 -7.58 3.20 -15.07
C ALA A 376 -7.83 2.07 -14.05
N LEU A 377 -8.74 1.13 -14.34
CA LEU A 377 -9.00 -0.06 -13.50
C LEU A 377 -7.76 -0.96 -13.39
N ARG A 378 -6.98 -1.11 -14.45
CA ARG A 378 -5.73 -1.87 -14.44
C ARG A 378 -4.72 -1.32 -13.44
N THR A 379 -4.70 0.00 -13.22
CA THR A 379 -3.78 0.62 -12.26
C THR A 379 -4.04 0.14 -10.83
N ALA A 380 -5.30 -0.17 -10.47
CA ALA A 380 -5.70 -0.68 -9.15
C ALA A 380 -5.86 -2.22 -9.11
N THR A 381 -5.49 -2.93 -10.16
CA THR A 381 -5.60 -4.39 -10.24
C THR A 381 -4.28 -4.99 -10.73
N THR A 382 -4.18 -5.32 -12.03
CA THR A 382 -3.00 -6.00 -12.61
C THR A 382 -1.73 -5.14 -12.57
N GLY A 383 -1.84 -3.83 -12.75
CA GLY A 383 -0.72 -2.88 -12.71
C GLY A 383 -0.11 -2.78 -11.31
N ALA A 384 -0.94 -2.48 -10.32
CA ALA A 384 -0.48 -2.43 -8.92
C ALA A 384 0.02 -3.80 -8.44
N ALA A 385 -0.64 -4.91 -8.81
CA ALA A 385 -0.17 -6.25 -8.48
C ALA A 385 1.25 -6.52 -8.99
N LYS A 386 1.59 -6.08 -10.21
CA LYS A 386 2.95 -6.17 -10.77
C LYS A 386 3.94 -5.30 -10.01
N LEU A 387 3.56 -4.08 -9.63
CA LEU A 387 4.42 -3.22 -8.80
C LEU A 387 4.76 -3.90 -7.48
N LEU A 388 3.77 -4.51 -6.83
CA LEU A 388 3.93 -5.20 -5.55
C LEU A 388 4.62 -6.58 -5.68
N GLY A 389 4.84 -7.10 -6.89
CA GLY A 389 5.39 -8.43 -7.14
C GLY A 389 4.47 -9.56 -6.67
N VAL A 390 3.16 -9.39 -6.85
CA VAL A 390 2.11 -10.37 -6.48
C VAL A 390 1.19 -10.73 -7.65
N ASP A 391 1.51 -10.31 -8.86
CA ASP A 391 0.70 -10.46 -10.07
C ASP A 391 0.49 -11.91 -10.53
N ALA A 392 1.29 -12.84 -10.02
CA ALA A 392 1.04 -14.28 -10.21
C ALA A 392 -0.20 -14.79 -9.44
N THR A 393 -0.67 -14.03 -8.43
CA THR A 393 -1.73 -14.48 -7.51
C THR A 393 -2.78 -13.41 -7.17
N VAL A 394 -2.60 -12.16 -7.61
CA VAL A 394 -3.48 -11.03 -7.27
C VAL A 394 -3.80 -10.23 -8.54
N GLY A 395 -4.95 -9.55 -8.56
CA GLY A 395 -5.37 -8.66 -9.63
C GLY A 395 -6.25 -9.31 -10.70
N ARG A 396 -6.61 -10.61 -10.54
CA ARG A 396 -7.51 -11.34 -11.44
C ARG A 396 -8.36 -12.35 -10.65
N LEU A 397 -9.49 -12.74 -11.23
CA LEU A 397 -10.29 -13.88 -10.76
C LEU A 397 -10.10 -15.07 -11.71
N ALA A 398 -8.94 -15.71 -11.60
CA ALA A 398 -8.57 -16.87 -12.40
C ALA A 398 -8.06 -18.00 -11.49
N ARG A 399 -8.07 -19.24 -12.00
CA ARG A 399 -7.60 -20.41 -11.22
C ARG A 399 -6.19 -20.17 -10.67
N GLY A 400 -6.03 -20.36 -9.35
CA GLY A 400 -4.77 -20.17 -8.63
C GLY A 400 -4.58 -18.76 -8.03
N PHE A 401 -5.41 -17.80 -8.42
CA PHE A 401 -5.40 -16.46 -7.85
C PHE A 401 -6.10 -16.41 -6.49
N ALA A 402 -5.83 -15.37 -5.73
CA ALA A 402 -6.48 -15.11 -4.46
C ALA A 402 -8.00 -14.98 -4.62
N GLY A 403 -8.75 -15.54 -3.69
CA GLY A 403 -10.20 -15.44 -3.61
C GLY A 403 -10.62 -14.08 -3.05
N ASP A 404 -10.10 -13.00 -3.62
CA ASP A 404 -10.39 -11.62 -3.26
C ASP A 404 -11.33 -11.05 -4.33
N VAL A 405 -12.59 -10.77 -3.95
CA VAL A 405 -13.64 -10.38 -4.89
C VAL A 405 -14.27 -9.06 -4.48
N LEU A 406 -14.51 -8.20 -5.45
CA LEU A 406 -15.31 -6.99 -5.35
C LEU A 406 -16.61 -7.18 -6.14
N VAL A 407 -17.75 -6.85 -5.55
CA VAL A 407 -19.05 -6.81 -6.22
C VAL A 407 -19.56 -5.38 -6.20
N VAL A 408 -19.90 -4.82 -7.35
CA VAL A 408 -20.34 -3.42 -7.50
C VAL A 408 -21.67 -3.31 -8.23
N ASP A 409 -22.43 -2.25 -7.90
CA ASP A 409 -23.74 -1.96 -8.48
C ASP A 409 -23.59 -1.13 -9.78
N GLY A 410 -23.26 -1.78 -10.90
CA GLY A 410 -23.14 -1.15 -12.20
C GLY A 410 -21.84 -1.49 -12.94
N ASP A 411 -21.77 -1.10 -14.21
CA ASP A 411 -20.62 -1.33 -15.09
C ASP A 411 -19.47 -0.38 -14.73
N PRO A 412 -18.33 -0.90 -14.22
CA PRO A 412 -17.20 -0.07 -13.85
C PRO A 412 -16.45 0.56 -15.04
N LEU A 413 -16.71 0.07 -16.26
CA LEU A 413 -16.15 0.66 -17.48
C LEU A 413 -17.02 1.80 -18.02
N ALA A 414 -18.34 1.78 -17.74
CA ALA A 414 -19.25 2.87 -18.07
C ALA A 414 -19.20 3.98 -16.99
N ASP A 415 -19.09 3.61 -15.72
CA ASP A 415 -18.98 4.54 -14.59
C ASP A 415 -18.03 4.01 -13.51
N PRO A 416 -16.76 4.41 -13.53
CA PRO A 416 -15.79 3.97 -12.50
C PRO A 416 -16.16 4.34 -11.07
N ARG A 417 -17.09 5.29 -10.84
CA ARG A 417 -17.52 5.69 -9.48
C ARG A 417 -18.16 4.56 -8.69
N VAL A 418 -18.69 3.52 -9.36
CA VAL A 418 -19.21 2.32 -8.68
C VAL A 418 -18.14 1.61 -7.84
N LEU A 419 -16.85 1.80 -8.16
CA LEU A 419 -15.72 1.23 -7.42
C LEU A 419 -15.48 1.89 -6.06
N THR A 420 -16.07 3.07 -5.81
CA THR A 420 -15.90 3.79 -4.54
C THR A 420 -16.79 3.26 -3.42
N ARG A 421 -17.85 2.50 -3.78
CA ARG A 421 -18.85 1.96 -2.84
C ARG A 421 -19.23 0.53 -3.22
N PRO A 422 -18.34 -0.44 -2.96
CA PRO A 422 -18.64 -1.84 -3.29
C PRO A 422 -19.85 -2.34 -2.49
N ALA A 423 -20.74 -3.08 -3.17
CA ALA A 423 -21.89 -3.75 -2.53
C ALA A 423 -21.41 -4.92 -1.64
N HIS A 424 -20.38 -5.66 -2.09
CA HIS A 424 -19.76 -6.71 -1.29
C HIS A 424 -18.25 -6.74 -1.55
N VAL A 425 -17.51 -7.05 -0.49
CA VAL A 425 -16.08 -7.33 -0.53
C VAL A 425 -15.83 -8.73 0.03
N VAL A 426 -15.05 -9.51 -0.69
CA VAL A 426 -14.55 -10.81 -0.26
C VAL A 426 -13.04 -10.75 -0.16
N ARG A 427 -12.49 -11.18 0.96
CA ARG A 427 -11.03 -11.24 1.16
C ARG A 427 -10.65 -12.67 1.56
N ALA A 428 -9.81 -13.30 0.73
CA ALA A 428 -9.40 -14.70 0.90
C ALA A 428 -10.60 -15.68 1.11
N GLY A 429 -11.70 -15.49 0.38
CA GLY A 429 -12.90 -16.31 0.48
C GLY A 429 -13.81 -15.98 1.66
N PHE A 430 -13.46 -15.01 2.50
CA PHE A 430 -14.34 -14.51 3.57
C PHE A 430 -15.08 -13.26 3.11
N GLN A 431 -16.40 -13.25 3.23
CA GLN A 431 -17.19 -12.04 3.01
C GLN A 431 -16.92 -11.06 4.15
N VAL A 432 -16.44 -9.87 3.79
CA VAL A 432 -16.18 -8.80 4.76
C VAL A 432 -17.46 -8.02 5.00
N GLN A 433 -17.87 -7.91 6.26
CA GLN A 433 -19.06 -7.17 6.66
C GLN A 433 -18.67 -5.99 7.54
N ALA A 434 -19.37 -4.87 7.42
CA ALA A 434 -19.29 -3.83 8.44
C ALA A 434 -19.66 -4.44 9.79
N GLN A 435 -18.94 -4.08 10.85
CA GLN A 435 -19.37 -4.47 12.20
C GLN A 435 -20.75 -3.85 12.44
N ALA A 436 -21.70 -4.65 12.92
CA ALA A 436 -22.95 -4.08 13.44
C ALA A 436 -22.59 -3.10 14.56
N ALA A 437 -23.09 -1.88 14.44
CA ALA A 437 -22.86 -0.81 15.41
C ALA A 437 -23.51 -1.15 16.76
#